data_8de6c07c020edd18c414941566f1ab54
#
_entry.id   8de6c07c020edd18c414941566f1ab54
#
_cell.length_a   1.000
_cell.length_b   1.000
_cell.length_c   1.000
_cell.angle_alpha   90.00
_cell.angle_beta   90.00
_cell.angle_gamma   90.00
#
_symmetry.space_group_name_H-M   'P 1'
#
loop_
_entity.id
_entity.type
_entity.pdbx_description
1 polymer ?
#
loop_
_entity_poly.entity_id
_entity_poly.type
_entity_poly.pdbx_seq_one_letter_code
_entity_poly.pdbx_strand_id
1 'polypeptide(L)'
;MGRSNPSGFPQTGGSDYTGSADEAYEAIRQRTTDVETIARNTGIKPENIQKVKDHIFYEEHLLDRYVDVGVPAEMRRFDSELGIANAWKRLEQGTFTEADRQLLRHEAAEAYLMRKWQDPSYNRAHTRTQKRFPAPYLEE
;
A
#
# COMPACT_ATOMS: atom_id res chain seq x y z
N MET A 1 -16.98 5.04 11.39
CA MET A 1 -15.65 5.08 10.83
C MET A 1 -15.67 5.43 9.36
N GLY A 2 -14.92 6.43 8.97
CA GLY A 2 -14.91 6.89 7.60
C GLY A 2 -14.11 6.00 6.67
N ARG A 3 -14.54 5.93 5.44
CA ARG A 3 -13.75 5.30 4.39
C ARG A 3 -12.62 6.21 3.96
N SER A 4 -11.55 5.64 3.42
CA SER A 4 -10.43 6.42 2.90
C SER A 4 -10.66 6.94 1.48
N ASN A 5 -11.86 6.76 0.93
CA ASN A 5 -12.21 7.17 -0.43
C ASN A 5 -13.36 8.19 -0.42
N PRO A 6 -13.08 9.48 -0.14
CA PRO A 6 -14.13 10.48 -0.01
C PRO A 6 -14.84 10.83 -1.32
N SER A 7 -14.22 10.61 -2.48
CA SER A 7 -14.86 10.88 -3.77
C SER A 7 -15.81 9.78 -4.22
N GLY A 8 -15.71 8.59 -3.62
CA GLY A 8 -16.46 7.41 -4.05
C GLY A 8 -15.86 6.70 -5.26
N PHE A 9 -14.74 7.19 -5.82
CA PHE A 9 -14.08 6.55 -6.97
C PHE A 9 -12.80 5.85 -6.53
N PRO A 10 -12.62 4.55 -6.89
CA PRO A 10 -11.36 3.87 -6.63
C PRO A 10 -10.20 4.54 -7.37
N GLN A 11 -9.07 4.71 -6.69
CA GLN A 11 -7.90 5.39 -7.25
C GLN A 11 -6.68 4.47 -7.34
N THR A 12 -6.65 3.37 -6.61
CA THR A 12 -5.47 2.52 -6.51
C THR A 12 -5.76 1.04 -6.76
N GLY A 13 -6.90 0.74 -7.38
CA GLY A 13 -7.26 -0.62 -7.78
C GLY A 13 -8.09 -1.40 -6.77
N GLY A 14 -8.28 -0.89 -5.57
CA GLY A 14 -9.10 -1.54 -4.56
C GLY A 14 -10.57 -1.59 -5.00
N SER A 15 -11.20 -2.74 -4.87
CA SER A 15 -12.54 -2.94 -5.38
C SER A 15 -13.50 -3.58 -4.37
N ASP A 16 -13.17 -3.52 -3.08
CA ASP A 16 -14.01 -4.10 -2.06
C ASP A 16 -15.13 -3.13 -1.67
N TYR A 17 -16.34 -3.48 -2.03
CA TYR A 17 -17.53 -2.68 -1.73
C TYR A 17 -18.22 -3.12 -0.43
N THR A 18 -17.71 -4.14 0.26
CA THR A 18 -18.30 -4.63 1.51
C THR A 18 -17.78 -3.93 2.75
N GLY A 19 -16.65 -3.22 2.63
CA GLY A 19 -15.99 -2.59 3.76
C GLY A 19 -15.02 -3.47 4.50
N SER A 20 -14.88 -4.75 4.12
CA SER A 20 -13.96 -5.68 4.79
C SER A 20 -12.51 -5.25 4.68
N ALA A 21 -12.11 -4.70 3.53
CA ALA A 21 -10.75 -4.20 3.33
C ALA A 21 -10.48 -2.98 4.20
N ASP A 22 -11.45 -2.07 4.34
CA ASP A 22 -11.31 -0.91 5.23
C ASP A 22 -11.13 -1.33 6.68
N GLU A 23 -11.90 -2.31 7.13
CA GLU A 23 -11.78 -2.86 8.48
C GLU A 23 -10.41 -3.50 8.70
N ALA A 24 -9.93 -4.27 7.71
CA ALA A 24 -8.62 -4.92 7.79
C ALA A 24 -7.49 -3.89 7.85
N TYR A 25 -7.56 -2.83 7.05
CA TYR A 25 -6.57 -1.76 7.09
C TYR A 25 -6.57 -1.04 8.43
N GLU A 26 -7.75 -0.78 8.98
CA GLU A 26 -7.85 -0.12 10.29
C GLU A 26 -7.27 -1.01 11.39
N ALA A 27 -7.52 -2.31 11.34
CA ALA A 27 -6.93 -3.25 12.29
C ALA A 27 -5.39 -3.24 12.22
N ILE A 28 -4.84 -3.17 11.01
CA ILE A 28 -3.39 -3.07 10.82
C ILE A 28 -2.86 -1.77 11.42
N ARG A 29 -3.56 -0.65 11.21
CA ARG A 29 -3.16 0.65 11.77
C ARG A 29 -3.10 0.61 13.30
N GLN A 30 -3.96 -0.17 13.93
CA GLN A 30 -4.01 -0.28 15.39
C GLN A 30 -2.95 -1.22 15.96
N ARG A 31 -2.29 -2.03 15.14
CA ARG A 31 -1.30 -2.98 15.63
C ARG A 31 0.01 -2.27 15.97
N THR A 32 0.65 -2.70 17.05
CA THR A 32 1.87 -2.08 17.54
C THR A 32 3.09 -2.98 17.45
N THR A 33 2.92 -4.29 17.19
CA THR A 33 4.01 -5.26 17.19
C THR A 33 4.25 -5.91 15.83
N ASP A 34 3.45 -5.58 14.82
CA ASP A 34 3.52 -6.21 13.50
C ASP A 34 4.84 -5.91 12.78
N VAL A 35 5.33 -4.68 12.86
CA VAL A 35 6.57 -4.26 12.20
C VAL A 35 7.75 -5.11 12.66
N GLU A 36 7.93 -5.25 13.97
CA GLU A 36 9.04 -6.04 14.51
C GLU A 36 8.89 -7.52 14.20
N THR A 37 7.66 -8.03 14.24
CA THR A 37 7.38 -9.44 13.93
C THR A 37 7.69 -9.73 12.46
N ILE A 38 7.24 -8.86 11.54
CA ILE A 38 7.53 -9.01 10.11
C ILE A 38 9.04 -8.91 9.86
N ALA A 39 9.72 -7.98 10.53
CA ALA A 39 11.17 -7.84 10.40
C ALA A 39 11.89 -9.13 10.78
N ARG A 40 11.51 -9.75 11.90
CA ARG A 40 12.07 -11.04 12.32
C ARG A 40 11.80 -12.14 11.30
N ASN A 41 10.57 -12.20 10.81
CA ASN A 41 10.16 -13.27 9.89
C ASN A 41 10.85 -13.16 8.54
N THR A 42 11.12 -11.95 8.07
CA THR A 42 11.64 -11.72 6.72
C THR A 42 13.14 -11.44 6.68
N GLY A 43 13.74 -11.05 7.79
CA GLY A 43 15.14 -10.60 7.84
C GLY A 43 15.33 -9.17 7.34
N ILE A 44 14.25 -8.44 7.07
CA ILE A 44 14.30 -7.05 6.65
C ILE A 44 14.35 -6.16 7.89
N LYS A 45 15.11 -5.07 7.81
CA LYS A 45 15.25 -4.16 8.96
C LYS A 45 13.91 -3.56 9.38
N PRO A 46 13.64 -3.45 10.69
CA PRO A 46 12.37 -2.88 11.16
C PRO A 46 12.08 -1.47 10.62
N GLU A 47 13.10 -0.62 10.49
CA GLU A 47 12.90 0.72 9.93
C GLU A 47 12.36 0.68 8.51
N ASN A 48 12.79 -0.31 7.72
CA ASN A 48 12.31 -0.44 6.35
C ASN A 48 10.89 -0.98 6.31
N ILE A 49 10.54 -1.90 7.20
CA ILE A 49 9.17 -2.39 7.34
C ILE A 49 8.25 -1.25 7.80
N GLN A 50 8.72 -0.41 8.74
CA GLN A 50 7.93 0.74 9.19
C GLN A 50 7.65 1.72 8.06
N LYS A 51 8.65 1.97 7.20
CA LYS A 51 8.45 2.85 6.04
C LYS A 51 7.40 2.31 5.08
N VAL A 52 7.40 0.99 4.86
CA VAL A 52 6.38 0.33 4.03
C VAL A 52 5.01 0.47 4.67
N LYS A 53 4.90 0.21 5.98
CA LYS A 53 3.64 0.35 6.69
C LYS A 53 3.10 1.77 6.61
N ASP A 54 3.97 2.76 6.84
CA ASP A 54 3.57 4.16 6.75
C ASP A 54 3.07 4.51 5.36
N HIS A 55 3.77 4.05 4.34
CA HIS A 55 3.43 4.31 2.94
C HIS A 55 2.06 3.74 2.57
N ILE A 56 1.81 2.49 2.93
CA ILE A 56 0.57 1.80 2.55
C ILE A 56 -0.63 2.27 3.38
N PHE A 57 -0.45 2.42 4.69
CA PHE A 57 -1.59 2.50 5.61
C PHE A 57 -1.83 3.87 6.22
N TYR A 58 -0.83 4.75 6.26
CA TYR A 58 -0.94 6.03 6.98
C TYR A 58 -0.78 7.25 6.10
N GLU A 59 0.17 7.22 5.16
CA GLU A 59 0.52 8.43 4.40
C GLU A 59 -0.52 8.75 3.34
N GLU A 60 -0.73 10.04 3.13
CA GLU A 60 -1.55 10.51 2.03
C GLU A 60 -0.68 10.75 0.81
N HIS A 61 -1.23 10.42 -0.35
CA HIS A 61 -0.56 10.57 -1.63
C HIS A 61 -1.50 11.27 -2.60
N LEU A 62 -0.94 11.91 -3.62
CA LEU A 62 -1.76 12.47 -4.70
C LEU A 62 -2.17 11.31 -5.61
N LEU A 63 -3.43 10.91 -5.53
CA LEU A 63 -3.96 9.78 -6.28
C LEU A 63 -4.47 10.31 -7.62
N ASP A 64 -3.59 10.25 -8.61
CA ASP A 64 -3.79 10.91 -9.92
C ASP A 64 -3.76 9.93 -11.09
N ARG A 65 -3.95 8.65 -10.82
CA ARG A 65 -3.81 7.59 -11.83
C ARG A 65 -4.84 7.65 -12.94
N TYR A 66 -6.05 8.09 -12.63
CA TYR A 66 -7.18 8.05 -13.57
C TYR A 66 -7.65 9.43 -14.01
N VAL A 67 -6.79 10.43 -13.93
CA VAL A 67 -7.12 11.79 -14.37
C VAL A 67 -7.52 11.80 -15.84
N ASP A 68 -6.83 11.03 -16.66
CA ASP A 68 -7.09 10.98 -18.12
C ASP A 68 -8.47 10.42 -18.48
N VAL A 69 -9.09 9.67 -17.56
CA VAL A 69 -10.43 9.11 -17.77
C VAL A 69 -11.49 9.81 -16.93
N GLY A 70 -11.19 10.99 -16.43
CA GLY A 70 -12.17 11.85 -15.78
C GLY A 70 -12.29 11.71 -14.27
N VAL A 71 -11.41 10.94 -13.63
CA VAL A 71 -11.42 10.81 -12.17
C VAL A 71 -10.48 11.87 -11.57
N PRO A 72 -10.99 12.83 -10.78
CA PRO A 72 -10.15 13.90 -10.24
C PRO A 72 -9.05 13.36 -9.31
N ALA A 73 -7.88 13.98 -9.37
CA ALA A 73 -6.80 13.68 -8.43
C ALA A 73 -7.20 14.12 -7.02
N GLU A 74 -6.81 13.33 -6.02
CA GLU A 74 -7.09 13.61 -4.62
C GLU A 74 -5.88 13.33 -3.75
N MET A 75 -5.66 14.18 -2.75
CA MET A 75 -4.69 13.90 -1.69
C MET A 75 -5.38 13.11 -0.58
N ARG A 76 -5.10 11.84 -0.47
CA ARG A 76 -5.65 10.98 0.57
C ARG A 76 -4.86 9.69 0.69
N ARG A 77 -5.20 8.86 1.65
CA ARG A 77 -4.65 7.51 1.77
C ARG A 77 -5.09 6.65 0.59
N PHE A 78 -4.32 5.60 0.31
CA PHE A 78 -4.68 4.60 -0.69
C PHE A 78 -6.04 3.97 -0.38
N ASP A 79 -6.74 3.55 -1.41
CA ASP A 79 -7.90 2.68 -1.25
C ASP A 79 -7.47 1.39 -0.58
N SER A 80 -8.30 0.89 0.33
CA SER A 80 -8.03 -0.37 1.00
C SER A 80 -8.09 -1.52 0.01
N GLU A 81 -7.10 -2.42 0.09
CA GLU A 81 -6.99 -3.57 -0.80
C GLU A 81 -6.88 -4.83 0.04
N LEU A 82 -7.85 -5.73 -0.09
CA LEU A 82 -7.90 -6.93 0.75
C LEU A 82 -6.70 -7.84 0.51
N GLY A 83 -6.22 -7.94 -0.73
CA GLY A 83 -5.03 -8.72 -1.06
C GLY A 83 -3.80 -8.25 -0.31
N ILE A 84 -3.64 -6.93 -0.17
CA ILE A 84 -2.52 -6.34 0.58
C ILE A 84 -2.69 -6.62 2.07
N ALA A 85 -3.90 -6.49 2.61
CA ALA A 85 -4.16 -6.78 4.02
C ALA A 85 -3.86 -8.24 4.35
N ASN A 86 -4.25 -9.16 3.48
CA ASN A 86 -3.99 -10.58 3.65
C ASN A 86 -2.49 -10.90 3.57
N ALA A 87 -1.77 -10.24 2.65
CA ALA A 87 -0.33 -10.39 2.55
C ALA A 87 0.37 -9.91 3.84
N TRP A 88 -0.07 -8.78 4.39
CA TRP A 88 0.47 -8.25 5.63
C TRP A 88 0.28 -9.25 6.77
N LYS A 89 -0.89 -9.86 6.84
CA LYS A 89 -1.20 -10.88 7.85
C LYS A 89 -0.29 -12.10 7.70
N ARG A 90 -0.06 -12.59 6.49
CA ARG A 90 0.86 -13.72 6.27
C ARG A 90 2.29 -13.37 6.64
N LEU A 91 2.73 -12.16 6.32
CA LEU A 91 4.06 -11.69 6.72
C LEU A 91 4.21 -11.69 8.25
N GLU A 92 3.18 -11.25 8.94
CA GLU A 92 3.16 -11.23 10.40
C GLU A 92 3.12 -12.64 11.00
N GLN A 93 2.42 -13.56 10.35
CA GLN A 93 2.31 -14.95 10.82
C GLN A 93 3.50 -15.83 10.45
N GLY A 94 4.38 -15.35 9.57
CA GLY A 94 5.51 -16.14 9.10
C GLY A 94 5.14 -17.14 8.01
N THR A 95 3.94 -17.02 7.43
CA THR A 95 3.45 -17.92 6.37
C THR A 95 3.46 -17.24 5.00
N PHE A 96 4.27 -16.21 4.86
CA PHE A 96 4.32 -15.40 3.63
C PHE A 96 4.89 -16.17 2.45
N THR A 97 4.49 -15.73 1.26
CA THR A 97 4.95 -16.28 -0.01
C THR A 97 5.98 -15.35 -0.66
N GLU A 98 6.58 -15.79 -1.77
CA GLU A 98 7.47 -14.91 -2.53
C GLU A 98 6.72 -13.70 -3.09
N ALA A 99 5.44 -13.86 -3.43
CA ALA A 99 4.61 -12.73 -3.87
C ALA A 99 4.47 -11.69 -2.76
N ASP A 100 4.35 -12.13 -1.51
CA ASP A 100 4.26 -11.21 -0.37
C ASP A 100 5.57 -10.43 -0.19
N ARG A 101 6.72 -11.09 -0.38
CA ARG A 101 8.02 -10.39 -0.38
C ARG A 101 8.10 -9.38 -1.51
N GLN A 102 7.61 -9.74 -2.68
CA GLN A 102 7.61 -8.85 -3.84
C GLN A 102 6.75 -7.62 -3.58
N LEU A 103 5.64 -7.78 -2.88
CA LEU A 103 4.82 -6.64 -2.46
C LEU A 103 5.64 -5.67 -1.61
N LEU A 104 6.40 -6.17 -0.65
CA LEU A 104 7.25 -5.31 0.17
C LEU A 104 8.28 -4.55 -0.69
N ARG A 105 8.88 -5.21 -1.67
CA ARG A 105 9.84 -4.57 -2.57
C ARG A 105 9.19 -3.47 -3.40
N HIS A 106 8.00 -3.74 -3.92
CA HIS A 106 7.24 -2.76 -4.71
C HIS A 106 6.92 -1.52 -3.87
N GLU A 107 6.34 -1.72 -2.69
CA GLU A 107 5.93 -0.62 -1.83
C GLU A 107 7.13 0.16 -1.30
N ALA A 108 8.22 -0.52 -0.97
CA ALA A 108 9.44 0.13 -0.52
C ALA A 108 10.05 1.00 -1.62
N ALA A 109 10.07 0.50 -2.85
CA ALA A 109 10.61 1.24 -3.99
C ALA A 109 9.74 2.45 -4.33
N GLU A 110 8.43 2.28 -4.30
CA GLU A 110 7.49 3.38 -4.54
C GLU A 110 7.64 4.47 -3.49
N ALA A 111 7.71 4.10 -2.21
CA ALA A 111 7.91 5.04 -1.12
C ALA A 111 9.24 5.78 -1.25
N TYR A 112 10.30 5.07 -1.62
CA TYR A 112 11.62 5.66 -1.83
C TYR A 112 11.58 6.72 -2.93
N LEU A 113 10.95 6.42 -4.06
CA LEU A 113 10.89 7.35 -5.19
C LEU A 113 10.08 8.60 -4.84
N MET A 114 8.96 8.44 -4.15
CA MET A 114 8.15 9.60 -3.75
C MET A 114 8.94 10.53 -2.83
N ARG A 115 9.71 9.98 -1.89
CA ARG A 115 10.57 10.78 -1.02
C ARG A 115 11.72 11.43 -1.79
N LYS A 116 12.38 10.66 -2.65
CA LYS A 116 13.54 11.15 -3.41
C LYS A 116 13.13 12.30 -4.35
N TRP A 117 12.00 12.17 -4.99
CA TRP A 117 11.50 13.19 -5.92
C TRP A 117 10.76 14.31 -5.22
N GLN A 118 10.43 14.14 -3.92
CA GLN A 118 9.58 15.07 -3.18
C GLN A 118 8.28 15.33 -3.94
N ASP A 119 7.70 14.26 -4.48
CA ASP A 119 6.54 14.32 -5.37
C ASP A 119 5.47 13.38 -4.81
N PRO A 120 4.30 13.89 -4.44
CA PRO A 120 3.24 13.06 -3.89
C PRO A 120 2.48 12.26 -4.94
N SER A 121 2.81 12.38 -6.23
CA SER A 121 2.09 11.70 -7.31
C SER A 121 2.25 10.19 -7.23
N TYR A 122 1.15 9.51 -6.93
CA TYR A 122 1.07 8.05 -6.92
C TYR A 122 1.33 7.49 -8.32
N ASN A 123 0.69 8.08 -9.34
CA ASN A 123 0.79 7.57 -10.71
C ASN A 123 2.23 7.57 -11.19
N ARG A 124 2.97 8.63 -10.94
CA ARG A 124 4.36 8.74 -11.36
C ARG A 124 5.25 7.68 -10.68
N ALA A 125 5.16 7.59 -9.36
CA ALA A 125 5.97 6.66 -8.58
C ALA A 125 5.60 5.21 -8.89
N HIS A 126 4.30 4.93 -8.98
CA HIS A 126 3.79 3.58 -9.25
C HIS A 126 4.21 3.12 -10.65
N THR A 127 4.05 3.97 -11.67
CA THR A 127 4.43 3.63 -13.04
C THR A 127 5.93 3.30 -13.15
N ARG A 128 6.77 4.08 -12.47
CA ARG A 128 8.21 3.84 -12.48
C ARG A 128 8.56 2.56 -11.74
N THR A 129 7.96 2.35 -10.57
CA THR A 129 8.24 1.17 -9.74
C THR A 129 7.77 -0.11 -10.42
N GLN A 130 6.62 -0.06 -11.08
CA GLN A 130 6.01 -1.23 -11.72
C GLN A 130 6.92 -1.86 -12.78
N LYS A 131 7.78 -1.08 -13.40
CA LYS A 131 8.72 -1.58 -14.41
C LYS A 131 9.78 -2.50 -13.81
N ARG A 132 10.19 -2.28 -12.56
CA ARG A 132 11.26 -3.04 -11.92
C ARG A 132 10.74 -3.99 -10.84
N PHE A 133 9.76 -3.55 -10.07
CA PHE A 133 9.19 -4.31 -8.96
C PHE A 133 7.67 -4.32 -9.10
N PRO A 134 7.11 -5.14 -10.02
CA PRO A 134 5.66 -5.13 -10.24
C PRO A 134 4.88 -5.57 -9.01
N ALA A 135 3.76 -4.89 -8.78
CA ALA A 135 2.89 -5.21 -7.67
C ALA A 135 2.15 -6.52 -7.97
N PRO A 136 2.22 -7.51 -7.06
CA PRO A 136 1.65 -8.83 -7.35
C PRO A 136 0.14 -8.92 -7.20
N TYR A 137 -0.48 -7.98 -6.48
CA TYR A 137 -1.90 -8.07 -6.14
C TYR A 137 -2.75 -6.96 -6.74
N LEU A 138 -2.16 -6.03 -7.46
CA LEU A 138 -2.89 -4.93 -8.08
C LEU A 138 -2.98 -5.16 -9.57
N GLU A 139 -4.17 -4.93 -10.09
CA GLU A 139 -4.42 -5.04 -11.52
C GLU A 139 -4.01 -3.75 -12.20
N GLU A 140 -3.09 -3.84 -13.10
CA GLU A 140 -2.51 -2.72 -13.79
C GLU A 140 -2.87 -2.73 -15.26
#